data_d7cc773fdc7095913758ef7b88339e14
#
_entry.id   d7cc773fdc7095913758ef7b88339e14
#
_cell.length_a   1.000
_cell.length_b   1.000
_cell.length_c   1.000
_cell.angle_alpha   90.00
_cell.angle_beta   90.00
_cell.angle_gamma   90.00
#
_symmetry.space_group_name_H-M   'P 1'
#
loop_
_entity.id
_entity.type
_entity.pdbx_description
1 polymer ?
#
loop_
_entity_poly.entity_id
_entity_poly.type
_entity_poly.pdbx_seq_one_letter_code
_entity_poly.pdbx_strand_id
1 'polypeptide(L)'
;MREKPRDSGRLKHILLAINNIERFLKEFDASEYIENSALYFAIVKNLEIIGDASYMLTPEFKQSHPQTPWKQIIGMRHYLVHGYYHISLDETWNSIHNDYHL
;
A
#
# COMPACT_ATOMS: atom_id res chain seq x y z
N MET A 1 14.39 -19.76 10.87
CA MET A 1 15.20 -19.96 9.73
C MET A 1 14.56 -19.50 8.44
N ARG A 2 13.41 -19.94 8.13
CA ARG A 2 12.76 -19.45 6.94
C ARG A 2 12.17 -18.10 7.09
N GLU A 3 11.93 -17.64 8.31
CA GLU A 3 11.25 -16.38 8.54
C GLU A 3 12.07 -15.17 8.09
N LYS A 4 13.38 -15.23 8.28
CA LYS A 4 14.22 -14.11 7.89
C LYS A 4 14.18 -13.80 6.40
N PRO A 5 14.28 -14.82 5.53
CA PRO A 5 14.11 -14.53 4.09
C PRO A 5 12.73 -13.98 3.78
N ARG A 6 11.72 -14.32 4.57
CA ARG A 6 10.39 -13.81 4.34
C ARG A 6 10.30 -12.32 4.56
N ASP A 7 10.87 -11.80 5.65
CA ASP A 7 10.83 -10.37 5.88
C ASP A 7 11.53 -9.63 4.75
N SER A 8 12.70 -10.12 4.34
CA SER A 8 13.44 -9.50 3.24
C SER A 8 12.60 -9.49 1.95
N GLY A 9 11.97 -10.62 1.64
CA GLY A 9 11.13 -10.70 0.45
C GLY A 9 9.93 -9.79 0.52
N ARG A 10 9.28 -9.73 1.68
CA ARG A 10 8.13 -8.84 1.86
C ARG A 10 8.53 -7.37 1.71
N LEU A 11 9.67 -7.00 2.26
CA LEU A 11 10.15 -5.63 2.13
C LEU A 11 10.43 -5.28 0.67
N LYS A 12 10.97 -6.20 -0.11
CA LYS A 12 11.18 -5.97 -1.53
C LYS A 12 9.87 -5.74 -2.25
N HIS A 13 8.83 -6.51 -1.90
CA HIS A 13 7.51 -6.33 -2.50
C HIS A 13 6.93 -4.97 -2.15
N ILE A 14 7.11 -4.54 -0.90
CA ILE A 14 6.63 -3.23 -0.47
C ILE A 14 7.34 -2.12 -1.25
N LEU A 15 8.67 -2.21 -1.35
CA LEU A 15 9.44 -1.20 -2.07
C LEU A 15 9.05 -1.13 -3.53
N LEU A 16 8.84 -2.28 -4.17
CA LEU A 16 8.43 -2.30 -5.55
C LEU A 16 7.06 -1.64 -5.72
N ALA A 17 6.12 -1.95 -4.83
CA ALA A 17 4.79 -1.36 -4.89
C ALA A 17 4.84 0.15 -4.67
N ILE A 18 5.63 0.62 -3.71
CA ILE A 18 5.80 2.04 -3.47
C ILE A 18 6.39 2.73 -4.70
N ASN A 19 7.41 2.13 -5.31
CA ASN A 19 8.02 2.69 -6.50
C ASN A 19 7.03 2.78 -7.65
N ASN A 20 6.18 1.78 -7.81
CA ASN A 20 5.14 1.80 -8.83
C ASN A 20 4.16 2.94 -8.60
N ILE A 21 3.73 3.12 -7.36
CA ILE A 21 2.80 4.19 -7.02
C ILE A 21 3.45 5.55 -7.27
N GLU A 22 4.69 5.73 -6.86
CA GLU A 22 5.40 6.98 -7.07
C GLU A 22 5.53 7.31 -8.55
N ARG A 23 5.78 6.29 -9.38
CA ARG A 23 5.86 6.49 -10.82
C ARG A 23 4.51 6.94 -11.38
N PHE A 24 3.41 6.32 -10.94
CA PHE A 24 2.08 6.73 -11.38
C PHE A 24 1.78 8.16 -10.96
N LEU A 25 2.16 8.54 -9.74
CA LEU A 25 1.90 9.90 -9.26
C LEU A 25 2.70 10.95 -10.01
N LYS A 26 3.85 10.57 -10.57
CA LYS A 26 4.63 11.50 -11.39
C LYS A 26 4.09 11.62 -12.80
N GLU A 27 3.56 10.53 -13.35
CA GLU A 27 3.12 10.49 -14.74
C GLU A 27 1.69 10.97 -14.93
N PHE A 28 0.87 10.89 -13.89
CA PHE A 28 -0.56 11.21 -13.99
C PHE A 28 -0.96 12.12 -12.85
N ASP A 29 -1.87 13.08 -13.14
CA ASP A 29 -2.38 13.93 -12.08
C ASP A 29 -3.67 13.34 -11.49
N ALA A 30 -4.22 14.02 -10.49
CA ALA A 30 -5.38 13.50 -9.77
C ALA A 30 -6.59 13.30 -10.68
N SER A 31 -6.80 14.19 -11.65
CA SER A 31 -7.95 14.05 -12.54
C SER A 31 -7.83 12.84 -13.43
N GLU A 32 -6.62 12.56 -13.93
CA GLU A 32 -6.38 11.36 -14.74
C GLU A 32 -6.60 10.10 -13.93
N TYR A 33 -6.16 10.10 -12.68
CA TYR A 33 -6.34 8.99 -11.76
C TYR A 33 -7.84 8.71 -11.55
N ILE A 34 -8.63 9.75 -11.36
CA ILE A 34 -10.06 9.59 -11.10
C ILE A 34 -10.80 9.10 -12.35
N GLU A 35 -10.42 9.59 -13.54
CA GLU A 35 -11.14 9.28 -14.77
C GLU A 35 -10.71 7.99 -15.44
N ASN A 36 -9.56 7.43 -15.06
CA ASN A 36 -9.02 6.24 -15.69
C ASN A 36 -9.09 5.07 -14.72
N SER A 37 -10.09 4.20 -14.94
CA SER A 37 -10.30 3.08 -14.02
C SER A 37 -9.12 2.09 -14.02
N ALA A 38 -8.44 1.92 -15.14
CA ALA A 38 -7.27 1.04 -15.17
C ALA A 38 -6.16 1.58 -14.29
N LEU A 39 -5.93 2.88 -14.33
CA LEU A 39 -4.93 3.53 -13.49
C LEU A 39 -5.33 3.43 -12.02
N TYR A 40 -6.60 3.68 -11.73
CA TYR A 40 -7.12 3.55 -10.37
C TYR A 40 -6.86 2.15 -9.83
N PHE A 41 -7.24 1.12 -10.58
CA PHE A 41 -7.07 -0.25 -10.11
C PHE A 41 -5.60 -0.64 -10.02
N ALA A 42 -4.74 -0.08 -10.87
CA ALA A 42 -3.31 -0.33 -10.74
C ALA A 42 -2.77 0.20 -9.42
N ILE A 43 -3.20 1.39 -9.02
CA ILE A 43 -2.79 1.97 -7.75
C ILE A 43 -3.36 1.17 -6.58
N VAL A 44 -4.65 0.81 -6.65
CA VAL A 44 -5.29 0.02 -5.61
C VAL A 44 -4.57 -1.31 -5.44
N LYS A 45 -4.20 -1.96 -6.54
CA LYS A 45 -3.49 -3.23 -6.44
C LYS A 45 -2.15 -3.09 -5.72
N ASN A 46 -1.44 -2.00 -5.99
CA ASN A 46 -0.17 -1.78 -5.30
C ASN A 46 -0.39 -1.48 -3.81
N LEU A 47 -1.47 -0.78 -3.46
CA LEU A 47 -1.80 -0.57 -2.05
C LEU A 47 -2.13 -1.89 -1.36
N GLU A 48 -2.85 -2.78 -2.05
CA GLU A 48 -3.13 -4.11 -1.52
C GLU A 48 -1.84 -4.89 -1.27
N ILE A 49 -0.91 -4.83 -2.20
CA ILE A 49 0.38 -5.52 -2.06
C ILE A 49 1.11 -5.01 -0.82
N ILE A 50 1.13 -3.69 -0.62
CA ILE A 50 1.77 -3.11 0.55
C ILE A 50 1.11 -3.62 1.83
N GLY A 51 -0.21 -3.65 1.88
CA GLY A 51 -0.94 -4.12 3.05
C GLY A 51 -0.71 -5.60 3.32
N ASP A 52 -0.78 -6.43 2.27
CA ASP A 52 -0.56 -7.87 2.41
C ASP A 52 0.86 -8.16 2.89
N ALA A 53 1.85 -7.53 2.27
CA ALA A 53 3.25 -7.75 2.65
C ALA A 53 3.51 -7.26 4.07
N SER A 54 2.92 -6.12 4.45
CA SER A 54 3.06 -5.58 5.80
C SER A 54 2.46 -6.52 6.84
N TYR A 55 1.30 -7.10 6.54
CA TYR A 55 0.67 -8.06 7.43
C TYR A 55 1.57 -9.27 7.67
N MET A 56 2.29 -9.69 6.64
CA MET A 56 3.12 -10.88 6.68
C MET A 56 4.52 -10.66 7.29
N LEU A 57 4.88 -9.40 7.56
CA LEU A 57 6.13 -9.12 8.27
C LEU A 57 6.04 -9.65 9.69
N THR A 58 7.18 -10.07 10.22
CA THR A 58 7.19 -10.61 11.59
C THR A 58 6.83 -9.51 12.59
N PRO A 59 6.23 -9.90 13.72
CA PRO A 59 5.95 -8.91 14.79
C PRO A 59 7.21 -8.20 15.26
N GLU A 60 8.33 -8.93 15.30
CA GLU A 60 9.61 -8.34 15.73
C GLU A 60 10.01 -7.20 14.80
N PHE A 61 9.88 -7.40 13.50
CA PHE A 61 10.23 -6.35 12.57
C PHE A 61 9.35 -5.12 12.76
N LYS A 62 8.04 -5.36 12.86
CA LYS A 62 7.10 -4.24 13.01
C LYS A 62 7.32 -3.49 14.31
N GLN A 63 7.63 -4.19 15.37
CA GLN A 63 7.90 -3.55 16.67
C GLN A 63 9.18 -2.74 16.66
N SER A 64 10.14 -3.11 15.83
CA SER A 64 11.38 -2.34 15.72
C SER A 64 11.23 -1.09 14.86
N HIS A 65 10.07 -0.91 14.23
CA HIS A 65 9.80 0.28 13.41
C HIS A 65 8.47 0.90 13.83
N PRO A 66 8.35 1.37 15.08
CA PRO A 66 7.06 1.81 15.60
C PRO A 66 6.54 3.11 14.98
N GLN A 67 7.39 3.88 14.31
CA GLN A 67 6.95 5.11 13.66
C GLN A 67 6.18 4.83 12.37
N THR A 68 6.27 3.62 11.83
CA THR A 68 5.51 3.26 10.63
C THR A 68 4.08 2.88 11.07
N PRO A 69 3.05 3.44 10.44
CA PRO A 69 1.66 3.16 10.85
C PRO A 69 1.17 1.82 10.30
N TRP A 70 1.72 0.74 10.84
CA TRP A 70 1.41 -0.62 10.35
C TRP A 70 -0.08 -0.94 10.40
N LYS A 71 -0.74 -0.55 11.48
CA LYS A 71 -2.14 -0.88 11.65
C LYS A 71 -3.00 -0.23 10.57
N GLN A 72 -2.72 1.03 10.28
CA GLN A 72 -3.46 1.75 9.25
C GLN A 72 -3.20 1.18 7.86
N ILE A 73 -1.94 0.84 7.58
CA ILE A 73 -1.56 0.27 6.29
C ILE A 73 -2.25 -1.07 6.07
N ILE A 74 -2.22 -1.94 7.07
CA ILE A 74 -2.87 -3.25 7.00
C ILE A 74 -4.38 -3.09 6.93
N GLY A 75 -4.93 -2.15 7.70
CA GLY A 75 -6.37 -1.89 7.69
C GLY A 75 -6.86 -1.36 6.35
N MET A 76 -6.07 -0.55 5.67
CA MET A 76 -6.43 -0.05 4.35
C MET A 76 -6.54 -1.20 3.35
N ARG A 77 -5.63 -2.17 3.42
CA ARG A 77 -5.72 -3.35 2.56
C ARG A 77 -7.05 -4.08 2.75
N HIS A 78 -7.44 -4.26 4.01
CA HIS A 78 -8.70 -4.94 4.31
C HIS A 78 -9.88 -4.15 3.74
N TYR A 79 -9.85 -2.84 3.89
CA TYR A 79 -10.88 -1.96 3.36
C TYR A 79 -10.96 -2.07 1.83
N LEU A 80 -9.83 -2.05 1.16
CA LEU A 80 -9.81 -2.11 -0.31
C LEU A 80 -10.32 -3.44 -0.84
N VAL A 81 -10.05 -4.53 -0.15
CA VAL A 81 -10.46 -5.87 -0.58
C VAL A 81 -11.92 -6.14 -0.27
N HIS A 82 -12.37 -5.78 0.93
CA HIS A 82 -13.69 -6.17 1.42
C HIS A 82 -14.72 -5.06 1.42
N GLY A 83 -14.29 -3.81 1.32
CA GLY A 83 -15.19 -2.67 1.34
C GLY A 83 -15.28 -1.95 0.02
N TYR A 84 -15.10 -2.66 -1.09
CA TYR A 84 -14.98 -2.00 -2.38
C TYR A 84 -16.23 -1.21 -2.78
N TYR A 85 -17.38 -1.52 -2.23
CA TYR A 85 -18.58 -0.72 -2.48
C TYR A 85 -18.46 0.69 -1.96
N HIS A 86 -17.61 0.87 -0.96
CA HIS A 86 -17.49 2.13 -0.24
C HIS A 86 -16.15 2.81 -0.48
N ILE A 87 -15.34 2.29 -1.43
CA ILE A 87 -14.05 2.89 -1.70
C ILE A 87 -14.26 4.28 -2.27
N SER A 88 -13.70 5.27 -1.60
CA SER A 88 -13.71 6.65 -2.04
C SER A 88 -12.38 6.95 -2.69
N LEU A 89 -12.44 7.57 -3.89
CA LEU A 89 -11.22 7.98 -4.57
C LEU A 89 -10.45 8.99 -3.73
N ASP A 90 -11.15 9.88 -3.04
CA ASP A 90 -10.51 10.86 -2.17
C ASP A 90 -9.82 10.18 -1.00
N GLU A 91 -10.47 9.20 -0.38
CA GLU A 91 -9.87 8.47 0.74
C GLU A 91 -8.64 7.71 0.29
N THR A 92 -8.71 7.08 -0.88
CA THR A 92 -7.58 6.34 -1.42
C THR A 92 -6.42 7.29 -1.69
N TRP A 93 -6.71 8.42 -2.33
CA TRP A 93 -5.69 9.43 -2.64
C TRP A 93 -5.03 9.96 -1.37
N ASN A 94 -5.85 10.26 -0.36
CA ASN A 94 -5.35 10.76 0.91
C ASN A 94 -4.48 9.72 1.61
N SER A 95 -4.87 8.45 1.54
CA SER A 95 -4.10 7.37 2.13
C SER A 95 -2.71 7.27 1.51
N ILE A 96 -2.62 7.41 0.18
CA ILE A 96 -1.33 7.39 -0.49
C ILE A 96 -0.42 8.47 0.08
N HIS A 97 -0.94 9.65 0.27
CA HIS A 97 -0.15 10.79 0.70
C HIS A 97 0.16 10.79 2.19
N ASN A 98 -0.70 10.18 3.00
CA ASN A 98 -0.57 10.26 4.46
C ASN A 98 0.00 9.00 5.09
N ASP A 99 -0.35 7.82 4.57
CA ASP A 99 -0.02 6.55 5.23
C ASP A 99 1.16 5.82 4.59
N TYR A 100 1.42 6.06 3.31
CA TYR A 100 2.44 5.34 2.58
C TYR A 100 3.68 6.17 2.33
N HIS A 101 3.89 7.12 3.18
CA HIS A 101 5.02 8.02 3.10
C HIS A 101 6.17 7.43 3.92
N LEU A 102 6.85 6.47 3.35
CA LEU A 102 7.91 5.75 4.06
C LEU A 102 9.31 6.26 3.78
#